data_e71a9f899d105f5ddddd83c2001fd132
#
_entry.id   e71a9f899d105f5ddddd83c2001fd132
#
_cell.length_a   1.000
_cell.length_b   1.000
_cell.length_c   1.000
_cell.angle_alpha   90.00
_cell.angle_beta   90.00
_cell.angle_gamma   90.00
#
_symmetry.space_group_name_H-M   'P 1'
#
loop_
_entity.id
_entity.type
_entity.pdbx_description
1 polymer ?
#
loop_
_entity_poly.entity_id
_entity_poly.type
_entity_poly.pdbx_seq_one_letter_code
_entity_poly.pdbx_strand_id
1 'polypeptide(L)'
;MKVSRSGYYKWLKNKDILNNYEINRKKLGELIVDVHKRKPSYGYHRINKIIRDETGWYVSSNLVHKVCKILNIKSKAKHYKYKRPGEESIKYSNIINGNWKTSRPFEKVVSDTTTFYFKKRKYDWTFYLDVFNNEIVGYDVRESMCGNGVLNHREALNNMLNNKIKRGYENLETIVHTDQGVVYSSVSFNNIFNSYKVTRSMSQ
;
A
#
# COMPACT_ATOMS: atom_id res chain seq x y z
N MET A 1 -33.50 -15.90 41.04
CA MET A 1 -32.85 -16.96 40.22
C MET A 1 -33.18 -18.31 40.79
N LYS A 2 -33.81 -19.22 40.04
CA LYS A 2 -34.03 -20.61 40.51
C LYS A 2 -32.80 -21.44 40.08
N VAL A 3 -31.86 -21.64 41.00
CA VAL A 3 -30.71 -22.52 40.79
C VAL A 3 -31.04 -23.92 41.27
N SER A 4 -30.78 -24.95 40.45
CA SER A 4 -31.02 -26.33 40.87
C SER A 4 -30.01 -26.73 41.98
N ARG A 5 -30.48 -27.43 43.00
CA ARG A 5 -29.64 -27.88 44.12
C ARG A 5 -28.48 -28.75 43.65
N SER A 6 -28.71 -29.68 42.74
CA SER A 6 -27.67 -30.53 42.15
C SER A 6 -26.64 -29.72 41.35
N GLY A 7 -27.06 -28.72 40.59
CA GLY A 7 -26.17 -27.82 39.87
C GLY A 7 -25.26 -27.00 40.78
N TYR A 8 -25.79 -26.52 41.89
CA TYR A 8 -24.99 -25.79 42.90
C TYR A 8 -23.88 -26.68 43.51
N TYR A 9 -24.21 -27.87 43.96
CA TYR A 9 -23.22 -28.78 44.54
C TYR A 9 -22.18 -29.26 43.53
N LYS A 10 -22.57 -29.49 42.29
CA LYS A 10 -21.64 -29.83 41.21
C LYS A 10 -20.69 -28.65 40.93
N TRP A 11 -21.20 -27.43 40.88
CA TRP A 11 -20.37 -26.23 40.75
C TRP A 11 -19.42 -26.04 41.94
N LEU A 12 -19.93 -26.20 43.17
CA LEU A 12 -19.12 -26.06 44.40
C LEU A 12 -17.97 -27.08 44.43
N LYS A 13 -18.20 -28.33 44.02
CA LYS A 13 -17.19 -29.39 43.94
C LYS A 13 -16.09 -29.07 42.89
N ASN A 14 -16.46 -28.41 41.81
CA ASN A 14 -15.54 -28.15 40.69
C ASN A 14 -15.01 -26.70 40.66
N LYS A 15 -15.40 -25.88 41.63
CA LYS A 15 -15.10 -24.45 41.64
C LYS A 15 -13.61 -24.12 41.54
N ASP A 16 -12.80 -24.91 42.22
CA ASP A 16 -11.35 -24.69 42.30
C ASP A 16 -10.55 -25.65 41.40
N ILE A 17 -11.24 -26.48 40.59
CA ILE A 17 -10.62 -27.42 39.65
C ILE A 17 -10.64 -26.83 38.28
N LEU A 18 -9.45 -26.43 37.76
CA LEU A 18 -9.29 -25.99 36.40
C LEU A 18 -9.66 -27.11 35.43
N ASN A 19 -10.56 -26.86 34.50
CA ASN A 19 -10.86 -27.81 33.45
C ASN A 19 -9.73 -27.86 32.40
N ASN A 20 -9.65 -28.92 31.61
CA ASN A 20 -8.60 -29.08 30.60
C ASN A 20 -8.51 -27.91 29.60
N TYR A 21 -9.62 -27.24 29.33
CA TYR A 21 -9.66 -26.09 28.45
C TYR A 21 -8.96 -24.86 29.07
N GLU A 22 -9.15 -24.64 30.36
CA GLU A 22 -8.50 -23.56 31.12
C GLU A 22 -7.01 -23.81 31.28
N ILE A 23 -6.60 -25.06 31.57
CA ILE A 23 -5.21 -25.49 31.64
C ILE A 23 -4.50 -25.24 30.29
N ASN A 24 -5.12 -25.67 29.18
CA ASN A 24 -4.56 -25.47 27.84
C ASN A 24 -4.48 -23.98 27.48
N ARG A 25 -5.47 -23.19 27.88
CA ARG A 25 -5.48 -21.74 27.65
C ARG A 25 -4.36 -21.04 28.43
N LYS A 26 -4.10 -21.44 29.66
CA LYS A 26 -3.01 -20.91 30.49
C LYS A 26 -1.66 -21.24 29.85
N LYS A 27 -1.43 -22.51 29.48
CA LYS A 27 -0.22 -22.98 28.79
C LYS A 27 0.00 -22.22 27.47
N LEU A 28 -1.07 -22.01 26.68
CA LEU A 28 -1.01 -21.22 25.45
C LEU A 28 -0.60 -19.77 25.75
N GLY A 29 -1.12 -19.18 26.81
CA GLY A 29 -0.77 -17.83 27.24
C GLY A 29 0.71 -17.68 27.57
N GLU A 30 1.31 -18.63 28.27
CA GLU A 30 2.74 -18.66 28.59
C GLU A 30 3.60 -18.70 27.32
N LEU A 31 3.25 -19.56 26.36
CA LEU A 31 3.92 -19.65 25.07
C LEU A 31 3.81 -18.35 24.26
N ILE A 32 2.64 -17.73 24.24
CA ILE A 32 2.42 -16.43 23.55
C ILE A 32 3.30 -15.34 24.15
N VAL A 33 3.38 -15.24 25.47
CA VAL A 33 4.22 -14.26 26.18
C VAL A 33 5.69 -14.48 25.85
N ASP A 34 6.17 -15.72 25.85
CA ASP A 34 7.56 -16.06 25.52
C ASP A 34 7.90 -15.66 24.08
N VAL A 35 7.08 -16.06 23.11
CA VAL A 35 7.30 -15.67 21.69
C VAL A 35 7.26 -14.16 21.53
N HIS A 36 6.34 -13.45 22.21
CA HIS A 36 6.26 -12.01 22.13
C HIS A 36 7.45 -11.28 22.73
N LYS A 37 8.05 -11.80 23.82
CA LYS A 37 9.31 -11.28 24.39
C LYS A 37 10.47 -11.41 23.39
N ARG A 38 10.58 -12.55 22.71
CA ARG A 38 11.62 -12.80 21.69
C ARG A 38 11.40 -12.03 20.39
N LYS A 39 10.14 -11.84 19.99
CA LYS A 39 9.73 -11.22 18.70
C LYS A 39 8.59 -10.21 18.89
N PRO A 40 8.83 -9.03 19.49
CA PRO A 40 7.78 -8.08 19.87
C PRO A 40 6.97 -7.53 18.67
N SER A 41 7.54 -7.52 17.47
CA SER A 41 6.89 -7.03 16.25
C SER A 41 5.90 -8.02 15.63
N TYR A 42 5.82 -9.26 16.13
CA TYR A 42 4.97 -10.29 15.56
C TYR A 42 3.51 -10.13 16.00
N GLY A 43 2.60 -10.24 15.03
CA GLY A 43 1.17 -10.35 15.26
C GLY A 43 0.76 -11.82 15.53
N TYR A 44 -0.46 -12.02 15.98
CA TYR A 44 -0.97 -13.34 16.43
C TYR A 44 -0.85 -14.46 15.38
N HIS A 45 -0.92 -14.17 14.09
CA HIS A 45 -0.69 -15.17 13.03
C HIS A 45 0.74 -15.71 13.04
N ARG A 46 1.73 -14.81 13.16
CA ARG A 46 3.15 -15.21 13.23
C ARG A 46 3.47 -15.90 14.53
N ILE A 47 2.90 -15.45 15.64
CA ILE A 47 3.01 -16.09 16.96
C ILE A 47 2.47 -17.52 16.88
N ASN A 48 1.27 -17.71 16.29
CA ASN A 48 0.68 -19.04 16.11
C ASN A 48 1.57 -19.97 15.28
N LYS A 49 2.17 -19.45 14.20
CA LYS A 49 3.09 -20.25 13.39
C LYS A 49 4.30 -20.72 14.20
N ILE A 50 4.95 -19.82 14.98
CA ILE A 50 6.10 -20.18 15.82
C ILE A 50 5.72 -21.23 16.85
N ILE A 51 4.60 -21.05 17.58
CA ILE A 51 4.15 -22.03 18.59
C ILE A 51 3.98 -23.40 17.94
N ARG A 52 3.36 -23.48 16.75
CA ARG A 52 3.21 -24.73 16.03
C ARG A 52 4.57 -25.34 15.63
N ASP A 53 5.48 -24.52 15.10
CA ASP A 53 6.77 -24.98 14.59
C ASP A 53 7.69 -25.46 15.76
N GLU A 54 7.64 -24.80 16.93
CA GLU A 54 8.45 -25.13 18.10
C GLU A 54 7.86 -26.28 18.97
N THR A 55 6.52 -26.37 19.07
CA THR A 55 5.89 -27.32 20.01
C THR A 55 5.10 -28.45 19.33
N GLY A 56 4.90 -28.36 18.01
CA GLY A 56 4.00 -29.27 17.28
C GLY A 56 2.51 -29.08 17.61
N TRP A 57 2.15 -28.11 18.45
CA TRP A 57 0.79 -27.91 18.89
C TRP A 57 -0.05 -27.09 17.89
N TYR A 58 -1.04 -27.72 17.30
CA TYR A 58 -1.97 -27.09 16.36
C TYR A 58 -3.09 -26.35 17.09
N VAL A 59 -3.01 -25.03 17.12
CA VAL A 59 -4.00 -24.16 17.74
C VAL A 59 -4.64 -23.27 16.67
N SER A 60 -5.95 -23.02 16.76
CA SER A 60 -6.60 -22.10 15.85
C SER A 60 -6.11 -20.66 16.03
N SER A 61 -5.91 -19.91 14.94
CA SER A 61 -5.50 -18.51 14.99
C SER A 61 -6.49 -17.64 15.78
N ASN A 62 -7.77 -17.97 15.76
CA ASN A 62 -8.80 -17.29 16.54
C ASN A 62 -8.61 -17.46 18.06
N LEU A 63 -8.20 -18.63 18.51
CA LEU A 63 -7.92 -18.85 19.93
C LEU A 63 -6.65 -18.09 20.36
N VAL A 64 -5.59 -18.13 19.56
CA VAL A 64 -4.37 -17.33 19.81
C VAL A 64 -4.72 -15.83 19.88
N HIS A 65 -5.53 -15.32 18.94
CA HIS A 65 -5.98 -13.93 18.96
C HIS A 65 -6.77 -13.57 20.22
N LYS A 66 -7.70 -14.44 20.65
CA LYS A 66 -8.46 -14.23 21.90
C LYS A 66 -7.54 -14.18 23.12
N VAL A 67 -6.55 -15.07 23.20
CA VAL A 67 -5.60 -15.09 24.31
C VAL A 67 -4.67 -13.89 24.27
N CYS A 68 -4.17 -13.47 23.11
CA CYS A 68 -3.40 -12.23 22.95
C CYS A 68 -4.21 -11.01 23.43
N LYS A 69 -5.51 -10.97 23.14
CA LYS A 69 -6.41 -9.88 23.58
C LYS A 69 -6.57 -9.85 25.10
N ILE A 70 -6.73 -11.02 25.73
CA ILE A 70 -6.84 -11.13 27.21
C ILE A 70 -5.53 -10.70 27.88
N LEU A 71 -4.38 -11.07 27.32
CA LEU A 71 -3.05 -10.70 27.82
C LEU A 71 -2.62 -9.27 27.42
N ASN A 72 -3.47 -8.53 26.70
CA ASN A 72 -3.19 -7.20 26.15
C ASN A 72 -1.90 -7.18 25.27
N ILE A 73 -1.60 -8.27 24.58
CA ILE A 73 -0.46 -8.41 23.70
C ILE A 73 -0.84 -7.90 22.30
N LYS A 74 -0.14 -6.86 21.84
CA LYS A 74 -0.26 -6.29 20.50
C LYS A 74 1.11 -6.25 19.82
N SER A 75 1.12 -6.41 18.50
CA SER A 75 2.36 -6.24 17.71
C SER A 75 2.94 -4.83 17.93
N LYS A 76 4.25 -4.77 18.25
CA LYS A 76 5.01 -3.52 18.34
C LYS A 76 5.68 -3.16 17.00
N ALA A 77 5.18 -3.70 15.88
CA ALA A 77 5.67 -3.32 14.57
C ALA A 77 5.46 -1.81 14.35
N LYS A 78 6.53 -1.10 13.99
CA LYS A 78 6.43 0.32 13.64
C LYS A 78 5.77 0.42 12.27
N HIS A 79 4.57 0.98 12.21
CA HIS A 79 3.96 1.41 10.96
C HIS A 79 4.54 2.78 10.62
N TYR A 80 5.49 2.82 9.69
CA TYR A 80 5.93 4.09 9.13
C TYR A 80 4.81 4.63 8.24
N LYS A 81 4.02 5.55 8.76
CA LYS A 81 3.26 6.45 7.91
C LYS A 81 4.28 7.39 7.29
N TYR A 82 4.57 7.18 6.02
CA TYR A 82 5.43 8.08 5.28
C TYR A 82 4.70 9.43 5.15
N LYS A 83 5.00 10.33 6.07
CA LYS A 83 4.66 11.75 5.96
C LYS A 83 5.96 12.45 5.62
N ARG A 84 6.08 12.98 4.41
CA ARG A 84 7.11 13.98 4.14
C ARG A 84 6.69 15.27 4.83
N PRO A 85 7.45 15.79 5.81
CA PRO A 85 7.18 17.10 6.35
C PRO A 85 7.41 18.15 5.23
N GLY A 86 6.42 18.97 4.94
CA GLY A 86 6.57 20.16 4.11
C GLY A 86 6.22 20.02 2.61
N GLU A 87 5.77 18.86 2.10
CA GLU A 87 5.20 18.78 0.75
C GLU A 87 3.66 18.78 0.83
N GLU A 88 3.05 19.86 0.38
CA GLU A 88 1.61 19.89 0.13
C GLU A 88 1.30 18.97 -1.06
N SER A 89 0.36 18.05 -0.87
CA SER A 89 -0.11 17.16 -1.94
C SER A 89 -1.06 17.94 -2.85
N ILE A 90 -0.61 18.28 -4.06
CA ILE A 90 -1.42 18.95 -5.07
C ILE A 90 -2.38 17.92 -5.66
N LYS A 91 -3.67 18.25 -5.64
CA LYS A 91 -4.74 17.43 -6.23
C LYS A 91 -5.42 18.19 -7.35
N TYR A 92 -5.64 17.51 -8.46
CA TYR A 92 -6.39 18.03 -9.58
C TYR A 92 -7.73 17.29 -9.72
N SER A 93 -8.74 18.00 -10.21
CA SER A 93 -10.04 17.37 -10.50
C SER A 93 -9.93 16.38 -11.66
N ASN A 94 -10.80 15.37 -11.67
CA ASN A 94 -10.93 14.47 -12.79
C ASN A 94 -11.66 15.13 -13.94
N ILE A 95 -10.93 15.73 -14.88
CA ILE A 95 -11.49 16.43 -16.03
C ILE A 95 -11.98 15.44 -17.09
N ILE A 96 -11.32 14.29 -17.21
CA ILE A 96 -11.68 13.26 -18.21
C ILE A 96 -13.03 12.64 -17.88
N ASN A 97 -13.29 12.34 -16.62
CA ASN A 97 -14.54 11.79 -16.12
C ASN A 97 -15.18 10.74 -17.04
N GLY A 98 -14.38 9.75 -17.47
CA GLY A 98 -14.81 8.68 -18.38
C GLY A 98 -14.92 9.04 -19.86
N ASN A 99 -14.73 10.30 -20.25
CA ASN A 99 -14.73 10.71 -21.65
C ASN A 99 -13.34 10.57 -22.28
N TRP A 100 -13.08 9.42 -22.89
CA TRP A 100 -11.81 9.09 -23.56
C TRP A 100 -11.79 9.44 -25.05
N LYS A 101 -12.85 10.01 -25.61
CA LYS A 101 -12.89 10.41 -27.02
C LYS A 101 -11.92 11.56 -27.27
N THR A 102 -11.15 11.44 -28.34
CA THR A 102 -10.18 12.45 -28.80
C THR A 102 -10.36 12.71 -30.28
N SER A 103 -10.06 13.91 -30.73
CA SER A 103 -10.18 14.32 -32.13
C SER A 103 -8.82 14.46 -32.83
N ARG A 104 -7.73 14.55 -32.06
CA ARG A 104 -6.37 14.78 -32.57
C ARG A 104 -5.30 14.21 -31.65
N PRO A 105 -4.06 14.02 -32.16
CA PRO A 105 -2.91 13.69 -31.33
C PRO A 105 -2.66 14.73 -30.22
N PHE A 106 -2.10 14.28 -29.11
CA PHE A 106 -1.77 15.08 -27.92
C PHE A 106 -2.96 15.84 -27.28
N GLU A 107 -4.21 15.46 -27.59
CA GLU A 107 -5.37 16.04 -26.90
C GLU A 107 -5.51 15.53 -25.49
N LYS A 108 -5.45 14.19 -25.32
CA LYS A 108 -5.45 13.53 -24.01
C LYS A 108 -4.32 12.54 -23.95
N VAL A 109 -3.48 12.68 -22.94
CA VAL A 109 -2.33 11.81 -22.71
C VAL A 109 -2.44 11.24 -21.30
N VAL A 110 -2.28 9.93 -21.17
CA VAL A 110 -2.27 9.24 -19.86
C VAL A 110 -0.84 8.88 -19.49
N SER A 111 -0.54 8.91 -18.20
CA SER A 111 0.76 8.48 -17.70
C SER A 111 0.61 7.56 -16.50
N ASP A 112 1.44 6.54 -16.49
CA ASP A 112 1.55 5.59 -15.41
C ASP A 112 3.00 5.12 -15.29
N THR A 113 3.30 4.46 -14.18
CA THR A 113 4.63 3.89 -13.93
C THR A 113 4.50 2.42 -13.54
N THR A 114 5.19 1.59 -14.29
CA THR A 114 5.31 0.17 -13.99
C THR A 114 6.73 -0.20 -13.57
N THR A 115 6.82 -1.20 -12.72
CA THR A 115 8.09 -1.72 -12.24
C THR A 115 8.32 -3.12 -12.80
N PHE A 116 9.52 -3.37 -13.30
CA PHE A 116 9.91 -4.70 -13.77
C PHE A 116 11.31 -5.10 -13.28
N TYR A 117 11.63 -6.38 -13.39
CA TYR A 117 12.93 -6.92 -13.00
C TYR A 117 13.65 -7.43 -14.23
N PHE A 118 14.92 -7.02 -14.39
CA PHE A 118 15.81 -7.52 -15.42
C PHE A 118 17.19 -7.82 -14.81
N LYS A 119 17.74 -8.99 -15.04
CA LYS A 119 19.03 -9.45 -14.49
C LYS A 119 19.18 -9.20 -12.98
N LYS A 120 18.13 -9.54 -12.20
CA LYS A 120 18.05 -9.36 -10.74
C LYS A 120 18.04 -7.90 -10.25
N ARG A 121 17.97 -6.92 -11.14
CA ARG A 121 17.81 -5.49 -10.82
C ARG A 121 16.38 -5.05 -11.08
N LYS A 122 15.94 -4.09 -10.29
CA LYS A 122 14.61 -3.51 -10.36
C LYS A 122 14.67 -2.23 -11.19
N TYR A 123 13.76 -2.07 -12.15
CA TYR A 123 13.64 -0.89 -12.98
C TYR A 123 12.24 -0.32 -12.89
N ASP A 124 12.13 1.01 -12.90
CA ASP A 124 10.90 1.75 -13.02
C ASP A 124 10.80 2.33 -14.42
N TRP A 125 9.71 2.03 -15.11
CA TRP A 125 9.38 2.53 -16.42
C TRP A 125 8.17 3.46 -16.32
N THR A 126 8.38 4.76 -16.53
CA THR A 126 7.33 5.75 -16.64
C THR A 126 7.09 6.05 -18.11
N PHE A 127 5.84 6.09 -18.53
CA PHE A 127 5.46 6.37 -19.91
C PHE A 127 4.27 7.33 -20.00
N TYR A 128 4.17 7.98 -21.15
CA TYR A 128 3.06 8.84 -21.57
C TYR A 128 2.46 8.26 -22.84
N LEU A 129 1.19 7.86 -22.78
CA LEU A 129 0.43 7.26 -23.88
C LEU A 129 -0.56 8.27 -24.44
N ASP A 130 -0.49 8.54 -25.73
CA ASP A 130 -1.51 9.34 -26.44
C ASP A 130 -2.76 8.51 -26.65
N VAL A 131 -3.88 9.00 -26.13
CA VAL A 131 -5.18 8.30 -26.20
C VAL A 131 -5.74 8.27 -27.64
N PHE A 132 -5.29 9.18 -28.53
CA PHE A 132 -5.77 9.26 -29.90
C PHE A 132 -5.37 8.06 -30.74
N ASN A 133 -4.12 7.66 -30.65
CA ASN A 133 -3.54 6.59 -31.50
C ASN A 133 -2.86 5.47 -30.71
N ASN A 134 -2.95 5.50 -29.36
CA ASN A 134 -2.28 4.56 -28.46
C ASN A 134 -0.75 4.51 -28.62
N GLU A 135 -0.12 5.60 -29.03
CA GLU A 135 1.31 5.74 -29.16
C GLU A 135 1.95 6.15 -27.83
N ILE A 136 3.08 5.54 -27.47
CA ILE A 136 3.91 6.03 -26.37
C ILE A 136 4.69 7.24 -26.87
N VAL A 137 4.25 8.44 -26.48
CA VAL A 137 4.80 9.72 -26.94
C VAL A 137 5.92 10.26 -26.05
N GLY A 138 6.16 9.64 -24.90
CA GLY A 138 7.29 9.93 -24.01
C GLY A 138 7.49 8.81 -23.02
N TYR A 139 8.73 8.50 -22.68
CA TYR A 139 9.06 7.49 -21.67
C TYR A 139 10.45 7.70 -21.10
N ASP A 140 10.69 7.12 -19.93
CA ASP A 140 12.00 6.95 -19.32
C ASP A 140 12.05 5.63 -18.53
N VAL A 141 13.20 4.98 -18.56
CA VAL A 141 13.46 3.73 -17.83
C VAL A 141 14.71 3.90 -16.98
N ARG A 142 14.57 3.70 -15.68
CA ARG A 142 15.71 3.82 -14.75
C ARG A 142 15.73 2.68 -13.75
N GLU A 143 16.93 2.34 -13.28
CA GLU A 143 17.07 1.44 -12.14
C GLU A 143 16.40 2.06 -10.92
N SER A 144 15.55 1.28 -10.23
CA SER A 144 14.77 1.71 -9.08
C SER A 144 15.68 1.92 -7.87
N MET A 145 16.26 3.11 -7.77
CA MET A 145 17.10 3.53 -6.65
C MET A 145 16.34 4.51 -5.75
N CYS A 146 16.66 4.52 -4.46
CA CYS A 146 16.09 5.46 -3.51
C CYS A 146 16.40 6.92 -3.96
N GLY A 147 15.35 7.70 -4.23
CA GLY A 147 15.46 9.11 -4.67
C GLY A 147 15.26 9.37 -6.18
N ASN A 148 15.26 8.37 -7.02
CA ASN A 148 15.15 8.55 -8.49
C ASN A 148 13.70 8.69 -9.02
N GLY A 149 12.67 8.48 -8.20
CA GLY A 149 11.28 8.48 -8.67
C GLY A 149 10.85 9.76 -9.37
N VAL A 150 11.23 10.94 -8.88
CA VAL A 150 10.89 12.21 -9.52
C VAL A 150 11.65 12.42 -10.83
N LEU A 151 12.91 11.99 -10.91
CA LEU A 151 13.74 12.14 -12.12
C LEU A 151 13.19 11.35 -13.30
N ASN A 152 12.78 10.09 -13.07
CA ASN A 152 12.18 9.26 -14.11
C ASN A 152 10.91 9.91 -14.69
N HIS A 153 10.00 10.36 -13.83
CA HIS A 153 8.77 11.04 -14.27
C HIS A 153 9.04 12.34 -15.02
N ARG A 154 10.05 13.10 -14.58
CA ARG A 154 10.47 14.35 -15.20
C ARG A 154 11.03 14.13 -16.60
N GLU A 155 11.92 13.16 -16.77
CA GLU A 155 12.51 12.86 -18.09
C GLU A 155 11.48 12.29 -19.07
N ALA A 156 10.60 11.39 -18.61
CA ALA A 156 9.50 10.89 -19.43
C ALA A 156 8.58 12.02 -19.90
N LEU A 157 8.26 12.99 -19.00
CA LEU A 157 7.48 14.18 -19.34
C LEU A 157 8.20 15.08 -20.34
N ASN A 158 9.49 15.37 -20.14
CA ASN A 158 10.29 16.18 -21.04
C ASN A 158 10.33 15.56 -22.46
N ASN A 159 10.46 14.24 -22.53
CA ASN A 159 10.43 13.50 -23.80
C ASN A 159 9.08 13.66 -24.52
N MET A 160 7.98 13.57 -23.78
CA MET A 160 6.63 13.80 -24.32
C MET A 160 6.48 15.23 -24.83
N LEU A 161 6.88 16.24 -24.04
CA LEU A 161 6.77 17.65 -24.41
C LEU A 161 7.64 17.98 -25.64
N ASN A 162 8.86 17.47 -25.69
CA ASN A 162 9.73 17.63 -26.86
C ASN A 162 9.13 16.98 -28.11
N ASN A 163 8.50 15.82 -27.98
CA ASN A 163 7.82 15.14 -29.07
C ASN A 163 6.61 15.93 -29.57
N LYS A 164 5.84 16.53 -28.65
CA LYS A 164 4.74 17.43 -28.94
C LYS A 164 5.20 18.64 -29.78
N ILE A 165 6.31 19.29 -29.37
CA ILE A 165 6.91 20.43 -30.08
C ILE A 165 7.39 20.01 -31.47
N LYS A 166 8.17 18.93 -31.59
CA LYS A 166 8.70 18.43 -32.86
C LYS A 166 7.61 18.13 -33.89
N ARG A 167 6.40 17.75 -33.43
CA ARG A 167 5.26 17.44 -34.30
C ARG A 167 4.36 18.64 -34.56
N GLY A 168 4.71 19.85 -34.10
CA GLY A 168 3.95 21.09 -34.34
C GLY A 168 2.70 21.27 -33.49
N TYR A 169 2.60 20.57 -32.36
CA TYR A 169 1.45 20.65 -31.45
C TYR A 169 1.69 21.55 -30.22
N GLU A 170 2.80 22.30 -30.15
CA GLU A 170 3.22 23.08 -28.98
C GLU A 170 2.16 24.10 -28.52
N ASN A 171 1.43 24.69 -29.46
CA ASN A 171 0.41 25.71 -29.18
C ASN A 171 -0.95 25.15 -28.78
N LEU A 172 -1.15 23.84 -28.91
CA LEU A 172 -2.43 23.19 -28.59
C LEU A 172 -2.45 22.73 -27.14
N GLU A 173 -3.61 22.84 -26.51
CA GLU A 173 -3.82 22.35 -25.15
C GLU A 173 -3.78 20.82 -25.10
N THR A 174 -3.14 20.29 -24.07
CA THR A 174 -3.05 18.85 -23.78
C THR A 174 -3.54 18.57 -22.37
N ILE A 175 -4.44 17.63 -22.21
CA ILE A 175 -4.84 17.12 -20.90
C ILE A 175 -3.90 15.95 -20.54
N VAL A 176 -3.12 16.11 -19.47
CA VAL A 176 -2.32 15.01 -18.93
C VAL A 176 -3.02 14.42 -17.72
N HIS A 177 -3.45 13.17 -17.86
CA HIS A 177 -4.19 12.44 -16.83
C HIS A 177 -3.28 11.41 -16.16
N THR A 178 -3.29 11.41 -14.82
CA THR A 178 -2.48 10.51 -13.99
C THR A 178 -3.31 9.99 -12.84
N ASP A 179 -2.78 9.02 -12.10
CA ASP A 179 -3.30 8.68 -10.78
C ASP A 179 -2.93 9.75 -9.74
N GLN A 180 -3.35 9.54 -8.47
CA GLN A 180 -3.00 10.39 -7.33
C GLN A 180 -1.67 9.98 -6.66
N GLY A 181 -0.76 9.36 -7.41
CA GLY A 181 0.55 8.94 -6.92
C GLY A 181 1.35 10.10 -6.30
N VAL A 182 2.18 9.78 -5.29
CA VAL A 182 2.95 10.78 -4.53
C VAL A 182 3.82 11.65 -5.43
N VAL A 183 4.38 11.10 -6.51
CA VAL A 183 5.22 11.84 -7.44
C VAL A 183 4.37 12.84 -8.25
N TYR A 184 3.23 12.38 -8.78
CA TYR A 184 2.35 13.21 -9.58
C TYR A 184 1.68 14.35 -8.78
N SER A 185 1.55 14.19 -7.46
CA SER A 185 1.01 15.20 -6.55
C SER A 185 2.09 16.09 -5.91
N SER A 186 3.39 15.87 -6.22
CA SER A 186 4.48 16.69 -5.66
C SER A 186 4.60 18.06 -6.32
N VAL A 187 4.96 19.07 -5.56
CA VAL A 187 5.19 20.44 -6.06
C VAL A 187 6.30 20.46 -7.11
N SER A 188 7.39 19.74 -6.87
CA SER A 188 8.56 19.71 -7.78
C SER A 188 8.22 19.15 -9.16
N PHE A 189 7.33 18.14 -9.24
CA PHE A 189 6.86 17.60 -10.51
C PHE A 189 5.89 18.58 -11.21
N ASN A 190 4.96 19.16 -10.46
CA ASN A 190 3.93 20.03 -11.03
C ASN A 190 4.48 21.35 -11.55
N ASN A 191 5.56 21.87 -10.99
CA ASN A 191 6.22 23.09 -11.47
C ASN A 191 6.74 22.99 -12.91
N ILE A 192 6.97 21.79 -13.43
CA ILE A 192 7.43 21.59 -14.81
C ILE A 192 6.35 22.03 -15.82
N PHE A 193 5.08 21.89 -15.47
CA PHE A 193 3.97 22.23 -16.37
C PHE A 193 3.72 23.73 -16.54
N ASN A 194 4.26 24.57 -15.67
CA ASN A 194 3.99 26.01 -15.66
C ASN A 194 4.42 26.72 -16.96
N SER A 195 5.36 26.13 -17.71
CA SER A 195 5.87 26.69 -18.98
C SER A 195 5.18 26.13 -20.23
N TYR A 196 4.20 25.24 -20.06
CA TYR A 196 3.57 24.54 -21.19
C TYR A 196 2.05 24.64 -21.14
N LYS A 197 1.40 24.60 -22.32
CA LYS A 197 -0.06 24.54 -22.44
C LYS A 197 -0.57 23.13 -22.12
N VAL A 198 -0.53 22.78 -20.84
CA VAL A 198 -0.93 21.46 -20.33
C VAL A 198 -1.87 21.63 -19.15
N THR A 199 -3.04 21.01 -19.25
CA THR A 199 -4.02 20.92 -18.18
C THR A 199 -3.86 19.58 -17.45
N ARG A 200 -3.78 19.64 -16.13
CA ARG A 200 -3.65 18.46 -15.28
C ARG A 200 -5.00 17.87 -14.90
N SER A 201 -5.11 16.56 -14.98
CA SER A 201 -6.25 15.77 -14.52
C SER A 201 -5.79 14.58 -13.72
N MET A 202 -6.51 14.21 -12.65
CA MET A 202 -6.20 13.03 -11.83
C MET A 202 -7.41 12.13 -11.68
N SER A 203 -7.20 10.82 -11.66
CA SER A 203 -8.24 9.85 -11.27
C SER A 203 -8.68 10.10 -9.81
N GLN A 204 -9.92 9.79 -9.49
CA GLN A 204 -10.45 9.81 -8.12
C GLN A 204 -10.14 8.51 -7.40
#